data_630a7a96937a72d5eb96c13e61eac38f
#
_entry.id   630a7a96937a72d5eb96c13e61eac38f
#
_cell.length_a   1.000
_cell.length_b   1.000
_cell.length_c   1.000
_cell.angle_alpha   90.00
_cell.angle_beta   90.00
_cell.angle_gamma   90.00
#
_symmetry.space_group_name_H-M   'P 1'
#
loop_
_entity.id
_entity.type
_entity.pdbx_description
1 polymer ?
#
loop_
_entity_poly.entity_id
_entity_poly.type
_entity_poly.pdbx_seq_one_letter_code
_entity_poly.pdbx_strand_id
1 'polypeptide(L)'
;MKKLLFYAFVFALLTGCQNNNQSNVTSKMNVFNKNTETTKAWLDAFMQNDSTAFFSDKYMSDDFIWSPPAVGMDSLPKANWEKAFRGFMTNFNNKKLTNPQYFAALDENNLPDGNVRAYGTWTSNFASNGKKSMLKWYAVLQFNEEGKLSHYMEWYDSADLSKEFD
;
A
#
# COMPACT_ATOMS: atom_id res chain seq x y z
N MET A 1 -20.46 -54.87 6.17
CA MET A 1 -20.46 -53.74 7.11
C MET A 1 -19.08 -53.15 7.40
N LYS A 2 -18.01 -53.94 7.63
CA LYS A 2 -16.66 -53.41 7.92
C LYS A 2 -16.05 -52.54 6.76
N LYS A 3 -16.31 -52.89 5.49
CA LYS A 3 -15.79 -52.14 4.35
C LYS A 3 -16.50 -50.76 4.18
N LEU A 4 -17.77 -50.66 4.52
CA LEU A 4 -18.55 -49.40 4.44
C LEU A 4 -18.08 -48.36 5.47
N LEU A 5 -17.73 -48.83 6.67
CA LEU A 5 -17.14 -47.97 7.72
C LEU A 5 -15.77 -47.41 7.36
N PHE A 6 -14.95 -48.20 6.64
CA PHE A 6 -13.65 -47.74 6.19
C PHE A 6 -13.74 -46.62 5.14
N TYR A 7 -14.66 -46.71 4.18
CA TYR A 7 -14.90 -45.68 3.19
C TYR A 7 -15.47 -44.39 3.80
N ALA A 8 -16.35 -44.49 4.81
CA ALA A 8 -16.88 -43.33 5.53
C ALA A 8 -15.77 -42.58 6.29
N PHE A 9 -14.82 -43.31 6.88
CA PHE A 9 -13.69 -42.74 7.63
C PHE A 9 -12.68 -42.03 6.70
N VAL A 10 -12.38 -42.59 5.54
CA VAL A 10 -11.51 -41.98 4.52
C VAL A 10 -12.14 -40.71 3.95
N PHE A 11 -13.46 -40.69 3.74
CA PHE A 11 -14.18 -39.50 3.23
C PHE A 11 -14.19 -38.34 4.25
N ALA A 12 -14.31 -38.65 5.56
CA ALA A 12 -14.27 -37.66 6.62
C ALA A 12 -12.87 -37.00 6.76
N LEU A 13 -11.80 -37.73 6.48
CA LEU A 13 -10.42 -37.18 6.50
C LEU A 13 -10.13 -36.22 5.34
N LEU A 14 -10.76 -36.41 4.18
CA LEU A 14 -10.58 -35.54 3.00
C LEU A 14 -11.32 -34.20 3.11
N THR A 15 -12.43 -34.14 3.85
CA THR A 15 -13.18 -32.90 4.05
C THR A 15 -12.59 -31.99 5.13
N GLY A 16 -11.86 -32.55 6.10
CA GLY A 16 -11.27 -31.77 7.19
C GLY A 16 -10.12 -30.85 6.79
N CYS A 17 -9.30 -31.24 5.81
CA CYS A 17 -8.15 -30.44 5.37
C CYS A 17 -8.52 -29.24 4.47
N GLN A 18 -9.63 -29.31 3.73
CA GLN A 18 -10.05 -28.22 2.84
C GLN A 18 -10.59 -27.00 3.61
N ASN A 19 -11.29 -27.21 4.71
CA ASN A 19 -11.93 -26.11 5.45
C ASN A 19 -10.91 -25.19 6.16
N ASN A 20 -9.81 -25.73 6.68
CA ASN A 20 -8.82 -24.92 7.41
C ASN A 20 -8.01 -24.00 6.48
N ASN A 21 -7.66 -24.44 5.27
CA ASN A 21 -6.93 -23.62 4.31
C ASN A 21 -7.82 -22.49 3.76
N GLN A 22 -9.08 -22.76 3.49
CA GLN A 22 -10.00 -21.77 2.94
C GLN A 22 -10.32 -20.68 3.97
N SER A 23 -10.47 -21.01 5.25
CA SER A 23 -10.69 -20.03 6.32
C SER A 23 -9.46 -19.13 6.51
N ASN A 24 -8.25 -19.66 6.40
CA ASN A 24 -7.01 -18.91 6.52
C ASN A 24 -6.84 -17.91 5.35
N VAL A 25 -7.05 -18.36 4.11
CA VAL A 25 -7.03 -17.49 2.92
C VAL A 25 -8.05 -16.36 3.07
N THR A 26 -9.27 -16.67 3.47
CA THR A 26 -10.34 -15.67 3.66
C THR A 26 -9.96 -14.64 4.73
N SER A 27 -9.41 -15.07 5.86
CA SER A 27 -8.96 -14.19 6.94
C SER A 27 -7.86 -13.22 6.46
N LYS A 28 -6.84 -13.73 5.77
CA LYS A 28 -5.74 -12.93 5.23
C LYS A 28 -6.21 -11.94 4.15
N MET A 29 -7.14 -12.36 3.29
CA MET A 29 -7.77 -11.47 2.31
C MET A 29 -8.57 -10.34 2.98
N ASN A 30 -9.25 -10.60 4.09
CA ASN A 30 -9.95 -9.57 4.85
C ASN A 30 -9.00 -8.50 5.40
N VAL A 31 -7.82 -8.91 5.89
CA VAL A 31 -6.77 -7.97 6.34
C VAL A 31 -6.29 -7.12 5.16
N PHE A 32 -5.94 -7.73 4.03
CA PHE A 32 -5.56 -7.03 2.81
C PHE A 32 -6.64 -6.03 2.37
N ASN A 33 -7.91 -6.43 2.34
CA ASN A 33 -9.01 -5.56 1.95
C ASN A 33 -9.13 -4.35 2.88
N LYS A 34 -9.05 -4.55 4.20
CA LYS A 34 -9.04 -3.47 5.19
C LYS A 34 -7.88 -2.50 4.97
N ASN A 35 -6.67 -3.02 4.76
CA ASN A 35 -5.48 -2.21 4.54
C ASN A 35 -5.52 -1.48 3.18
N THR A 36 -6.18 -2.07 2.18
CA THR A 36 -6.45 -1.40 0.91
C THR A 36 -7.38 -0.19 1.09
N GLU A 37 -8.44 -0.31 1.88
CA GLU A 37 -9.31 0.84 2.18
C GLU A 37 -8.58 1.92 2.99
N THR A 38 -7.71 1.54 3.94
CA THR A 38 -6.82 2.48 4.62
C THR A 38 -5.90 3.20 3.63
N THR A 39 -5.29 2.47 2.69
CA THR A 39 -4.44 3.03 1.63
C THR A 39 -5.20 4.05 0.79
N LYS A 40 -6.40 3.72 0.32
CA LYS A 40 -7.24 4.62 -0.48
C LYS A 40 -7.56 5.91 0.28
N ALA A 41 -8.02 5.80 1.53
CA ALA A 41 -8.37 6.96 2.34
C ALA A 41 -7.14 7.86 2.63
N TRP A 42 -5.98 7.26 2.84
CA TRP A 42 -4.72 7.98 3.01
C TRP A 42 -4.29 8.72 1.74
N LEU A 43 -4.35 8.06 0.57
CA LEU A 43 -4.04 8.69 -0.72
C LEU A 43 -5.06 9.77 -1.09
N ASP A 44 -6.33 9.60 -0.72
CA ASP A 44 -7.36 10.62 -0.91
C ASP A 44 -7.07 11.89 -0.11
N ALA A 45 -6.60 11.76 1.14
CA ALA A 45 -6.17 12.93 1.93
C ALA A 45 -5.01 13.68 1.25
N PHE A 46 -4.05 12.96 0.64
CA PHE A 46 -2.99 13.58 -0.14
C PHE A 46 -3.51 14.32 -1.38
N MET A 47 -4.43 13.71 -2.13
CA MET A 47 -5.04 14.34 -3.31
C MET A 47 -5.81 15.61 -2.95
N GLN A 48 -6.47 15.64 -1.81
CA GLN A 48 -7.25 16.77 -1.32
C GLN A 48 -6.41 17.86 -0.63
N ASN A 49 -5.07 17.69 -0.52
CA ASN A 49 -4.20 18.55 0.29
C ASN A 49 -4.60 18.63 1.77
N ASP A 50 -5.30 17.64 2.29
CA ASP A 50 -5.61 17.56 3.72
C ASP A 50 -4.38 17.04 4.48
N SER A 51 -3.50 17.97 4.82
CA SER A 51 -2.26 17.64 5.55
C SER A 51 -2.54 17.11 6.96
N THR A 52 -3.61 17.53 7.59
CA THR A 52 -3.99 17.05 8.92
C THR A 52 -4.36 15.59 8.89
N ALA A 53 -5.22 15.19 7.95
CA ALA A 53 -5.58 13.78 7.78
C ALA A 53 -4.40 12.95 7.28
N PHE A 54 -3.66 13.43 6.27
CA PHE A 54 -2.58 12.68 5.61
C PHE A 54 -1.45 12.31 6.57
N PHE A 55 -1.03 13.22 7.47
CA PHE A 55 0.03 13.00 8.45
C PHE A 55 -0.46 12.47 9.80
N SER A 56 -1.73 12.12 9.92
CA SER A 56 -2.31 11.69 11.20
C SER A 56 -1.85 10.29 11.61
N ASP A 57 -1.75 10.06 12.93
CA ASP A 57 -1.48 8.75 13.52
C ASP A 57 -2.63 7.76 13.33
N LYS A 58 -3.73 8.19 12.72
CA LYS A 58 -4.81 7.30 12.23
C LYS A 58 -4.30 6.34 11.17
N TYR A 59 -3.41 6.79 10.28
CA TYR A 59 -2.92 6.02 9.15
C TYR A 59 -1.53 5.45 9.35
N MET A 60 -0.69 6.09 10.17
CA MET A 60 0.72 5.74 10.32
C MET A 60 1.07 5.32 11.73
N SER A 61 1.98 4.36 11.85
CA SER A 61 2.60 4.00 13.12
C SER A 61 3.67 5.02 13.54
N ASP A 62 4.02 5.01 14.82
CA ASP A 62 5.06 5.89 15.35
C ASP A 62 6.46 5.56 14.79
N ASP A 63 6.69 4.28 14.50
CA ASP A 63 7.92 3.73 13.93
C ASP A 63 7.93 3.68 12.40
N PHE A 64 7.04 4.45 11.76
CA PHE A 64 6.92 4.51 10.30
C PHE A 64 8.25 4.83 9.61
N ILE A 65 8.55 4.08 8.55
CA ILE A 65 9.75 4.21 7.71
C ILE A 65 9.34 4.52 6.27
N TRP A 66 10.14 5.31 5.59
CA TRP A 66 9.97 5.61 4.17
C TRP A 66 11.22 5.23 3.37
N SER A 67 11.05 4.49 2.28
CA SER A 67 12.09 4.20 1.29
C SER A 67 11.78 4.96 0.00
N PRO A 68 12.40 6.11 -0.24
CA PRO A 68 12.22 6.90 -1.44
C PRO A 68 12.88 6.26 -2.67
N PRO A 69 12.49 6.64 -3.90
CA PRO A 69 13.07 6.09 -5.13
C PRO A 69 14.46 6.63 -5.46
N ALA A 70 15.01 7.52 -4.65
CA ALA A 70 16.27 8.20 -4.93
C ALA A 70 17.47 7.28 -4.72
N VAL A 71 18.46 7.37 -5.61
CA VAL A 71 19.70 6.60 -5.54
C VAL A 71 20.47 6.93 -4.26
N GLY A 72 20.92 5.91 -3.54
CA GLY A 72 21.69 6.05 -2.30
C GLY A 72 20.86 6.45 -1.07
N MET A 73 19.54 6.55 -1.22
CA MET A 73 18.62 6.72 -0.09
C MET A 73 17.95 5.40 0.22
N ASP A 74 18.07 4.98 1.45
CA ASP A 74 17.37 3.84 2.02
C ASP A 74 16.46 4.34 3.15
N SER A 75 15.90 3.47 3.91
CA SER A 75 14.94 3.70 4.98
C SER A 75 15.13 4.99 5.78
N LEU A 76 14.28 5.96 5.53
CA LEU A 76 14.25 7.25 6.23
C LEU A 76 13.14 7.28 7.28
N PRO A 77 13.33 7.95 8.44
CA PRO A 77 12.29 8.05 9.45
C PRO A 77 11.13 8.95 9.03
N LYS A 78 10.00 8.82 9.73
CA LYS A 78 8.75 9.56 9.52
C LYS A 78 8.96 11.07 9.29
N ALA A 79 9.83 11.70 10.07
CA ALA A 79 10.10 13.15 9.97
C ALA A 79 10.66 13.57 8.60
N ASN A 80 11.53 12.74 7.99
CA ASN A 80 12.06 13.00 6.65
C ASN A 80 10.98 12.86 5.58
N TRP A 81 10.14 11.85 5.70
CA TRP A 81 8.99 11.64 4.84
C TRP A 81 7.99 12.81 4.93
N GLU A 82 7.63 13.25 6.14
CA GLU A 82 6.74 14.39 6.34
C GLU A 82 7.27 15.66 5.66
N LYS A 83 8.57 15.94 5.83
CA LYS A 83 9.22 17.09 5.19
C LYS A 83 9.10 17.03 3.67
N ALA A 84 9.38 15.86 3.06
CA ALA A 84 9.31 15.67 1.62
C ALA A 84 7.86 15.83 1.11
N PHE A 85 6.89 15.19 1.78
CA PHE A 85 5.49 15.22 1.33
C PHE A 85 4.80 16.57 1.58
N ARG A 86 5.19 17.34 2.58
CA ARG A 86 4.79 18.76 2.70
C ARG A 86 5.30 19.57 1.50
N GLY A 87 6.51 19.29 1.00
CA GLY A 87 7.02 19.85 -0.23
C GLY A 87 6.16 19.48 -1.45
N PHE A 88 5.80 18.21 -1.61
CA PHE A 88 4.89 17.78 -2.68
C PHE A 88 3.50 18.45 -2.57
N MET A 89 2.94 18.56 -1.37
CA MET A 89 1.66 19.24 -1.16
C MET A 89 1.70 20.73 -1.54
N THR A 90 2.84 21.40 -1.32
CA THR A 90 3.03 22.81 -1.68
C THR A 90 3.29 23.02 -3.16
N ASN A 91 4.10 22.13 -3.76
CA ASN A 91 4.58 22.32 -5.12
C ASN A 91 3.68 21.74 -6.19
N PHE A 92 2.68 20.94 -5.84
CA PHE A 92 1.75 20.32 -6.80
C PHE A 92 0.28 20.57 -6.45
N ASN A 93 -0.43 21.14 -7.42
CA ASN A 93 -1.88 21.34 -7.37
C ASN A 93 -2.63 20.30 -8.21
N ASN A 94 -3.93 20.15 -7.97
CA ASN A 94 -4.82 19.28 -8.75
C ASN A 94 -4.33 17.83 -8.86
N LYS A 95 -3.76 17.32 -7.77
CA LYS A 95 -3.25 15.95 -7.71
C LYS A 95 -4.38 14.94 -7.90
N LYS A 96 -4.15 13.97 -8.78
CA LYS A 96 -5.06 12.84 -9.02
C LYS A 96 -4.25 11.57 -9.26
N LEU A 97 -4.69 10.48 -8.64
CA LEU A 97 -4.20 9.15 -8.97
C LEU A 97 -5.18 8.51 -9.96
N THR A 98 -4.72 8.29 -11.19
CA THR A 98 -5.53 7.73 -12.28
C THR A 98 -5.22 6.25 -12.48
N ASN A 99 -6.26 5.47 -12.79
CA ASN A 99 -6.20 4.02 -12.97
C ASN A 99 -5.50 3.28 -11.81
N PRO A 100 -5.82 3.57 -10.54
CA PRO A 100 -5.20 2.89 -9.42
C PRO A 100 -5.55 1.41 -9.42
N GLN A 101 -4.54 0.58 -9.17
CA GLN A 101 -4.70 -0.86 -8.98
C GLN A 101 -4.06 -1.25 -7.66
N TYR A 102 -4.69 -2.17 -6.94
CA TYR A 102 -4.25 -2.63 -5.64
C TYR A 102 -4.19 -4.15 -5.63
N PHE A 103 -3.04 -4.70 -5.25
CA PHE A 103 -2.79 -6.13 -5.20
C PHE A 103 -2.25 -6.52 -3.83
N ALA A 104 -2.62 -7.72 -3.37
CA ALA A 104 -2.02 -8.27 -2.16
C ALA A 104 -0.53 -8.57 -2.39
N ALA A 105 0.31 -8.23 -1.43
CA ALA A 105 1.60 -8.86 -1.30
C ALA A 105 1.41 -10.27 -0.71
N LEU A 106 2.36 -11.16 -0.97
CA LEU A 106 2.25 -12.56 -0.59
C LEU A 106 3.39 -12.94 0.36
N ASP A 107 3.06 -13.80 1.32
CA ASP A 107 4.04 -14.44 2.20
C ASP A 107 4.77 -15.62 1.49
N GLU A 108 5.66 -16.28 2.18
CA GLU A 108 6.43 -17.45 1.70
C GLU A 108 5.58 -18.64 1.26
N ASN A 109 4.31 -18.70 1.71
CA ASN A 109 3.34 -19.73 1.36
C ASN A 109 2.41 -19.31 0.21
N ASN A 110 2.71 -18.18 -0.46
CA ASN A 110 1.89 -17.57 -1.50
C ASN A 110 0.47 -17.17 -1.00
N LEU A 111 0.35 -16.82 0.26
CA LEU A 111 -0.88 -16.30 0.84
C LEU A 111 -0.76 -14.78 1.06
N PRO A 112 -1.87 -14.01 0.98
CA PRO A 112 -1.86 -12.60 1.31
C PRO A 112 -1.26 -12.35 2.70
N ASP A 113 -0.30 -11.41 2.79
CA ASP A 113 0.38 -11.06 4.03
C ASP A 113 -0.21 -9.79 4.72
N GLY A 114 -1.27 -9.22 4.11
CA GLY A 114 -1.91 -8.00 4.57
C GLY A 114 -1.31 -6.71 3.99
N ASN A 115 -0.14 -6.78 3.36
CA ASN A 115 0.49 -5.63 2.71
C ASN A 115 -0.14 -5.33 1.35
N VAL A 116 -0.03 -4.07 0.90
CA VAL A 116 -0.65 -3.60 -0.33
C VAL A 116 0.43 -3.19 -1.34
N ARG A 117 0.33 -3.71 -2.55
CA ARG A 117 1.05 -3.21 -3.72
C ARG A 117 0.13 -2.33 -4.52
N ALA A 118 0.51 -1.08 -4.74
CA ALA A 118 -0.31 -0.11 -5.45
C ALA A 118 0.39 0.37 -6.72
N TYR A 119 -0.38 0.52 -7.79
CA TYR A 119 0.08 1.04 -9.08
C TYR A 119 -0.86 2.12 -9.55
N GLY A 120 -0.34 3.08 -10.27
CA GLY A 120 -1.17 4.10 -10.88
C GLY A 120 -0.34 5.16 -11.58
N THR A 121 -1.02 6.15 -12.08
CA THR A 121 -0.39 7.34 -12.68
C THR A 121 -0.83 8.57 -11.90
N TRP A 122 0.10 9.22 -11.26
CA TRP A 122 -0.11 10.55 -10.69
C TRP A 122 -0.16 11.58 -11.80
N THR A 123 -1.18 12.42 -11.76
CA THR A 123 -1.28 13.63 -12.59
C THR A 123 -1.47 14.82 -11.67
N SER A 124 -0.80 15.92 -11.99
CA SER A 124 -0.85 17.16 -11.21
C SER A 124 -0.43 18.35 -12.06
N ASN A 125 -0.44 19.53 -11.45
CA ASN A 125 0.13 20.72 -12.02
C ASN A 125 1.19 21.28 -11.07
N PHE A 126 2.34 21.70 -11.60
CA PHE A 126 3.31 22.46 -10.83
C PHE A 126 2.70 23.77 -10.35
N ALA A 127 2.79 24.07 -9.05
CA ALA A 127 2.23 25.29 -8.48
C ALA A 127 2.93 26.56 -9.00
N SER A 128 4.22 26.44 -9.34
CA SER A 128 5.07 27.55 -9.80
C SER A 128 4.70 28.09 -11.18
N ASN A 129 4.32 27.22 -12.10
CA ASN A 129 4.14 27.61 -13.52
C ASN A 129 2.89 27.00 -14.19
N GLY A 130 2.12 26.17 -13.47
CA GLY A 130 0.91 25.52 -13.98
C GLY A 130 1.14 24.38 -14.97
N LYS A 131 2.39 24.05 -15.30
CA LYS A 131 2.68 22.93 -16.21
C LYS A 131 2.13 21.63 -15.65
N LYS A 132 1.68 20.75 -16.53
CA LYS A 132 1.18 19.42 -16.15
C LYS A 132 2.36 18.49 -15.86
N SER A 133 2.23 17.73 -14.79
CA SER A 133 3.10 16.59 -14.45
C SER A 133 2.33 15.30 -14.60
N MET A 134 3.00 14.25 -15.06
CA MET A 134 2.47 12.90 -15.15
C MET A 134 3.56 11.92 -14.75
N LEU A 135 3.28 11.11 -13.73
CA LEU A 135 4.25 10.24 -13.11
C LEU A 135 3.68 8.83 -12.96
N LYS A 136 4.30 7.83 -13.59
CA LYS A 136 4.00 6.42 -13.31
C LYS A 136 4.56 6.06 -11.95
N TRP A 137 3.71 5.48 -11.12
CA TRP A 137 4.02 5.20 -9.73
C TRP A 137 3.72 3.75 -9.37
N TYR A 138 4.64 3.17 -8.64
CA TYR A 138 4.48 1.89 -7.96
C TYR A 138 4.87 2.06 -6.51
N ALA A 139 4.12 1.43 -5.62
CA ALA A 139 4.43 1.42 -4.19
C ALA A 139 4.14 0.07 -3.53
N VAL A 140 4.88 -0.19 -2.47
CA VAL A 140 4.58 -1.23 -1.48
C VAL A 140 4.31 -0.56 -0.14
N LEU A 141 3.15 -0.84 0.41
CA LEU A 141 2.69 -0.32 1.69
C LEU A 141 2.61 -1.50 2.67
N GLN A 142 3.44 -1.45 3.71
CA GLN A 142 3.42 -2.44 4.77
C GLN A 142 2.65 -1.91 5.97
N PHE A 143 1.95 -2.80 6.64
CA PHE A 143 1.07 -2.48 7.76
C PHE A 143 1.46 -3.26 9.00
N ASN A 144 1.34 -2.63 10.16
CA ASN A 144 1.47 -3.31 11.43
C ASN A 144 0.16 -4.04 11.84
N GLU A 145 0.16 -4.71 12.98
CA GLU A 145 -1.01 -5.46 13.47
C GLU A 145 -2.23 -4.59 13.77
N GLU A 146 -2.03 -3.29 14.02
CA GLU A 146 -3.12 -2.31 14.20
C GLU A 146 -3.76 -1.87 12.88
N GLY A 147 -3.16 -2.24 11.74
CA GLY A 147 -3.57 -1.81 10.41
C GLY A 147 -3.12 -0.37 10.08
N LYS A 148 -2.05 0.08 10.70
CA LYS A 148 -1.38 1.34 10.39
C LYS A 148 -0.18 1.10 9.48
N LEU A 149 0.10 2.03 8.58
CA LEU A 149 1.28 2.04 7.74
C LEU A 149 2.55 2.07 8.61
N SER A 150 3.39 1.05 8.46
CA SER A 150 4.68 0.95 9.14
C SER A 150 5.85 1.17 8.19
N HIS A 151 5.68 0.87 6.90
CA HIS A 151 6.70 1.12 5.90
C HIS A 151 6.04 1.48 4.56
N TYR A 152 6.51 2.56 3.95
CA TYR A 152 6.13 3.01 2.62
C TYR A 152 7.35 3.02 1.71
N MET A 153 7.33 2.18 0.69
CA MET A 153 8.35 2.12 -0.36
C MET A 153 7.71 2.56 -1.67
N GLU A 154 8.41 3.37 -2.45
CA GLU A 154 7.87 3.82 -3.73
C GLU A 154 8.93 3.88 -4.82
N TRP A 155 8.48 3.71 -6.05
CA TRP A 155 9.31 3.79 -7.26
C TRP A 155 8.60 4.63 -8.31
N TYR A 156 9.32 5.60 -8.81
CA TYR A 156 8.94 6.44 -9.94
C TYR A 156 10.19 7.07 -10.56
N ASP A 157 10.07 7.59 -11.77
CA ASP A 157 11.15 8.36 -12.39
C ASP A 157 11.26 9.73 -11.72
N SER A 158 12.28 9.91 -10.88
CA SER A 158 12.52 11.15 -10.15
C SER A 158 13.22 12.20 -11.01
N ALA A 159 13.87 11.80 -12.12
CA ALA A 159 14.65 12.70 -12.96
C ALA A 159 13.77 13.75 -13.66
N ASP A 160 12.55 13.39 -14.06
CA ASP A 160 11.62 14.33 -14.68
C ASP A 160 11.03 15.35 -13.69
N LEU A 161 10.91 14.96 -12.41
CA LEU A 161 10.47 15.89 -11.38
C LEU A 161 11.54 16.93 -11.03
N SER A 162 12.82 16.54 -10.99
CA SER A 162 13.92 17.45 -10.63
C SER A 162 14.16 18.53 -11.67
N LYS A 163 13.99 18.23 -12.97
CA LYS A 163 14.20 19.19 -14.06
C LYS A 163 13.26 20.40 -14.05
N GLU A 164 12.16 20.33 -13.36
CA GLU A 164 11.18 21.42 -13.29
C GLU A 164 11.39 22.32 -12.06
N PHE A 165 12.34 21.96 -11.17
CA PHE A 165 12.73 22.75 -10.01
C PHE A 165 14.04 23.53 -10.22
N ASP A 166 14.78 23.26 -11.30
CA ASP A 166 15.95 24.00 -11.75
C ASP A 166 15.55 25.14 -12.73
#